data_5f05714c8fe587d04bc7eabc554420f9
#
_entry.id   5f05714c8fe587d04bc7eabc554420f9
#
_cell.length_a   1.000
_cell.length_b   1.000
_cell.length_c   1.000
_cell.angle_alpha   90.00
_cell.angle_beta   90.00
_cell.angle_gamma   90.00
#
_symmetry.space_group_name_H-M   'P 1'
#
loop_
_entity.id
_entity.type
_entity.pdbx_description
1 polymer ?
#
loop_
_entity_poly.entity_id
_entity_poly.type
_entity_poly.pdbx_seq_one_letter_code
_entity_poly.pdbx_strand_id
1 'polypeptide(L)'
;MRTVIIASPVATQSGYGHHAREIITNFIEQRRHEWDIKLLSLPWGHTPFTYPLSSDIANRIIQLPLQAQPDLWVQITVPNEFQAVGKVNIGVTAGTEGDICPPDWIDKINTMQLVIVPSNFTKTIFEETAKKHNKQITTRIQVIPEYFDETIYSSTSVINEISELNEITESFAFLSVGHWLQGQAGEDRKNISGLIHCFFNTFKQQKDQPALVIKTSGATYSIMDRIEIENKVNQLRELCGNHKLPNIYLLHGDLTDSEMNALYNHPKVKAMVSFTKAEGFGRPLLEFSTTGKPILAPHYSGQADFLKKDFICEIKGVLTEIHPSSQNEFLIAGAKWFTPDYGYAGSMMEDVRKNYKKWLELAKRQRYFVNSTFTKTAVAATYTQVLEIVDTALESIPKAVQLKLPELKKIQLPKLQKS
;
A
#
# COMPACT_ATOMS: atom_id res chain seq x y z
N MET A 1 7.51 -0.57 -31.91
CA MET A 1 7.31 -0.54 -30.45
C MET A 1 6.18 -1.47 -30.07
N ARG A 2 6.25 -2.15 -28.94
CA ARG A 2 5.18 -2.97 -28.38
C ARG A 2 4.11 -2.06 -27.77
N THR A 3 2.84 -2.34 -28.02
CA THR A 3 1.75 -1.58 -27.40
C THR A 3 1.49 -2.15 -25.98
N VAL A 4 1.71 -1.33 -24.96
CA VAL A 4 1.53 -1.69 -23.56
C VAL A 4 0.44 -0.83 -22.93
N ILE A 5 -0.53 -1.45 -22.29
CA ILE A 5 -1.57 -0.74 -21.54
C ILE A 5 -1.49 -1.15 -20.08
N ILE A 6 -1.40 -0.14 -19.20
CA ILE A 6 -1.41 -0.33 -17.75
C ILE A 6 -2.73 0.24 -17.21
N ALA A 7 -3.64 -0.65 -16.82
CA ALA A 7 -4.89 -0.30 -16.17
C ALA A 7 -4.70 -0.27 -14.65
N SER A 8 -4.86 0.90 -14.04
CA SER A 8 -4.49 1.09 -12.64
C SER A 8 -5.14 2.32 -12.01
N PRO A 9 -5.26 2.39 -10.68
CA PRO A 9 -5.75 3.56 -9.96
C PRO A 9 -4.68 4.67 -9.85
N VAL A 10 -3.99 4.99 -10.95
CA VAL A 10 -2.81 5.87 -10.99
C VAL A 10 -3.07 7.27 -10.41
N ALA A 11 -4.29 7.80 -10.56
CA ALA A 11 -4.67 9.14 -10.09
C ALA A 11 -5.22 9.16 -8.67
N THR A 12 -5.23 8.05 -7.95
CA THR A 12 -5.78 7.98 -6.58
C THR A 12 -4.71 8.16 -5.50
N GLN A 13 -5.14 8.66 -4.35
CA GLN A 13 -4.30 8.81 -3.17
C GLN A 13 -4.37 7.59 -2.23
N SER A 14 -4.43 6.41 -2.81
CA SER A 14 -4.46 5.13 -2.12
C SER A 14 -3.12 4.42 -2.15
N GLY A 15 -2.93 3.38 -1.31
CA GLY A 15 -1.78 2.49 -1.38
C GLY A 15 -1.62 1.85 -2.77
N TYR A 16 -2.74 1.41 -3.39
CA TYR A 16 -2.73 0.90 -4.76
C TYR A 16 -2.33 1.98 -5.79
N GLY A 17 -2.78 3.23 -5.61
CA GLY A 17 -2.36 4.35 -6.47
C GLY A 17 -0.86 4.62 -6.36
N HIS A 18 -0.32 4.58 -5.16
CA HIS A 18 1.13 4.71 -4.92
C HIS A 18 1.91 3.60 -5.61
N HIS A 19 1.54 2.34 -5.34
CA HIS A 19 2.19 1.18 -5.95
C HIS A 19 2.07 1.18 -7.49
N ALA A 20 0.92 1.62 -8.03
CA ALA A 20 0.75 1.79 -9.47
C ALA A 20 1.75 2.80 -10.06
N ARG A 21 1.92 3.95 -9.43
CA ARG A 21 2.88 4.97 -9.88
C ARG A 21 4.32 4.47 -9.84
N GLU A 22 4.69 3.68 -8.85
CA GLU A 22 6.01 3.04 -8.77
C GLU A 22 6.27 2.10 -9.95
N ILE A 23 5.33 1.20 -10.23
CA ILE A 23 5.44 0.25 -11.35
C ILE A 23 5.49 0.98 -12.68
N ILE A 24 4.58 1.94 -12.91
CA ILE A 24 4.52 2.74 -14.13
C ILE A 24 5.85 3.49 -14.35
N THR A 25 6.38 4.12 -13.30
CA THR A 25 7.65 4.86 -13.39
C THR A 25 8.80 3.93 -13.77
N ASN A 26 8.92 2.76 -13.12
CA ASN A 26 9.95 1.78 -13.47
C ASN A 26 9.81 1.24 -14.89
N PHE A 27 8.59 0.96 -15.36
CA PHE A 27 8.35 0.50 -16.72
C PHE A 27 8.70 1.57 -17.75
N ILE A 28 8.32 2.83 -17.51
CA ILE A 28 8.68 3.95 -18.38
C ILE A 28 10.21 4.14 -18.41
N GLU A 29 10.85 4.19 -17.25
CA GLU A 29 12.30 4.41 -17.17
C GLU A 29 13.10 3.33 -17.88
N GLN A 30 12.69 2.07 -17.80
CA GLN A 30 13.43 0.93 -18.33
C GLN A 30 13.04 0.52 -19.76
N ARG A 31 11.85 0.89 -20.28
CA ARG A 31 11.33 0.42 -21.58
C ARG A 31 10.74 1.51 -22.49
N ARG A 32 10.91 2.79 -22.19
CA ARG A 32 10.34 3.90 -22.98
C ARG A 32 10.72 3.91 -24.47
N HIS A 33 11.84 3.32 -24.84
CA HIS A 33 12.31 3.27 -26.22
C HIS A 33 11.80 2.03 -27.00
N GLU A 34 11.33 1.01 -26.28
CA GLU A 34 10.91 -0.28 -26.82
C GLU A 34 9.38 -0.42 -26.79
N TRP A 35 8.74 0.19 -25.77
CA TRP A 35 7.32 0.07 -25.51
C TRP A 35 6.59 1.40 -25.68
N ASP A 36 5.44 1.37 -26.38
CA ASP A 36 4.43 2.46 -26.38
C ASP A 36 3.51 2.24 -25.17
N ILE A 37 3.87 2.85 -24.03
CA ILE A 37 3.16 2.68 -22.76
C ILE A 37 2.04 3.70 -22.66
N LYS A 38 0.81 3.20 -22.53
CA LYS A 38 -0.43 3.98 -22.31
C LYS A 38 -1.08 3.55 -21.00
N LEU A 39 -1.81 4.47 -20.37
CA LEU A 39 -2.39 4.28 -19.05
C LEU A 39 -3.91 4.37 -19.15
N LEU A 40 -4.60 3.40 -18.57
CA LEU A 40 -6.03 3.46 -18.30
C LEU A 40 -6.24 3.74 -16.81
N SER A 41 -6.71 4.96 -16.48
CA SER A 41 -6.95 5.34 -15.10
C SER A 41 -8.25 4.73 -14.59
N LEU A 42 -8.14 3.91 -13.54
CA LEU A 42 -9.26 3.23 -12.89
C LEU A 42 -9.65 3.93 -11.57
N PRO A 43 -10.92 3.90 -11.18
CA PRO A 43 -11.34 4.30 -9.84
C PRO A 43 -10.82 3.30 -8.78
N TRP A 44 -10.71 3.76 -7.53
CA TRP A 44 -10.35 2.91 -6.40
C TRP A 44 -11.18 3.27 -5.18
N GLY A 45 -12.25 2.51 -4.93
CA GLY A 45 -13.15 2.74 -3.81
C GLY A 45 -13.67 4.18 -3.75
N HIS A 46 -13.66 4.76 -2.56
CA HIS A 46 -14.05 6.15 -2.31
C HIS A 46 -12.86 7.13 -2.29
N THR A 47 -11.68 6.67 -2.70
CA THR A 47 -10.46 7.49 -2.66
C THR A 47 -10.52 8.61 -3.71
N PRO A 48 -10.15 9.86 -3.37
CA PRO A 48 -10.14 10.96 -4.33
C PRO A 48 -9.22 10.70 -5.52
N PHE A 49 -9.65 11.15 -6.71
CA PHE A 49 -8.92 11.11 -7.99
C PHE A 49 -8.08 12.38 -8.23
N THR A 50 -7.41 12.87 -7.21
CA THR A 50 -6.80 14.20 -7.22
C THR A 50 -5.29 14.18 -7.06
N TYR A 51 -4.66 13.01 -7.15
CA TYR A 51 -3.19 12.93 -7.05
C TYR A 51 -2.53 13.71 -8.21
N PRO A 52 -1.62 14.64 -7.94
CA PRO A 52 -0.95 15.43 -8.97
C PRO A 52 0.07 14.56 -9.72
N LEU A 53 -0.35 14.11 -10.92
CA LEU A 53 0.49 13.30 -11.79
C LEU A 53 1.55 14.16 -12.50
N SER A 54 2.75 13.62 -12.66
CA SER A 54 3.76 14.23 -13.51
C SER A 54 3.28 14.30 -14.97
N SER A 55 3.78 15.27 -15.74
CA SER A 55 3.39 15.41 -17.16
C SER A 55 3.71 14.16 -17.99
N ASP A 56 4.79 13.45 -17.69
CA ASP A 56 5.15 12.19 -18.40
C ASP A 56 4.11 11.09 -18.15
N ILE A 57 3.52 11.01 -16.97
CA ILE A 57 2.45 10.06 -16.64
C ILE A 57 1.11 10.56 -17.20
N ALA A 58 0.74 11.83 -16.97
CA ALA A 58 -0.55 12.39 -17.36
C ALA A 58 -0.79 12.33 -18.87
N ASN A 59 0.24 12.61 -19.67
CA ASN A 59 0.16 12.57 -21.15
C ASN A 59 -0.01 11.16 -21.73
N ARG A 60 0.13 10.10 -20.94
CA ARG A 60 -0.07 8.70 -21.36
C ARG A 60 -1.47 8.18 -21.09
N ILE A 61 -2.33 8.95 -20.40
CA ILE A 61 -3.68 8.52 -20.04
C ILE A 61 -4.55 8.49 -21.30
N ILE A 62 -5.21 7.35 -21.53
CA ILE A 62 -6.15 7.12 -22.62
C ILE A 62 -7.56 6.87 -22.10
N GLN A 63 -8.53 6.94 -23.03
CA GLN A 63 -9.93 6.59 -22.77
C GLN A 63 -10.32 5.32 -23.51
N LEU A 64 -11.34 4.64 -23.00
CA LEU A 64 -11.98 3.51 -23.71
C LEU A 64 -12.92 4.01 -24.81
N PRO A 65 -13.22 3.19 -25.84
CA PRO A 65 -12.74 1.82 -26.03
C PRO A 65 -11.34 1.73 -26.64
N LEU A 66 -10.64 0.61 -26.36
CA LEU A 66 -9.37 0.30 -27.02
C LEU A 66 -9.60 -0.01 -28.49
N GLN A 67 -8.76 0.56 -29.37
CA GLN A 67 -8.89 0.36 -30.82
C GLN A 67 -8.33 -0.99 -31.29
N ALA A 68 -7.44 -1.60 -30.54
CA ALA A 68 -6.83 -2.89 -30.84
C ALA A 68 -6.41 -3.61 -29.54
N GLN A 69 -6.24 -4.93 -29.64
CA GLN A 69 -5.68 -5.73 -28.54
C GLN A 69 -4.23 -5.33 -28.29
N PRO A 70 -3.85 -4.93 -27.05
CA PRO A 70 -2.47 -4.59 -26.74
C PRO A 70 -1.57 -5.84 -26.73
N ASP A 71 -0.29 -5.64 -27.01
CA ASP A 71 0.71 -6.73 -26.86
C ASP A 71 0.83 -7.14 -25.41
N LEU A 72 0.88 -6.14 -24.49
CA LEU A 72 0.93 -6.34 -23.05
C LEU A 72 -0.20 -5.58 -22.35
N TRP A 73 -0.91 -6.29 -21.49
CA TRP A 73 -1.87 -5.72 -20.56
C TRP A 73 -1.37 -5.92 -19.13
N VAL A 74 -1.25 -4.84 -18.37
CA VAL A 74 -0.89 -4.85 -16.94
C VAL A 74 -2.08 -4.31 -16.17
N GLN A 75 -2.62 -5.08 -15.24
CA GLN A 75 -3.74 -4.64 -14.42
C GLN A 75 -3.34 -4.61 -12.95
N ILE A 76 -3.45 -3.43 -12.33
CA ILE A 76 -3.07 -3.18 -10.94
C ILE A 76 -4.34 -2.95 -10.12
N THR A 77 -4.92 -4.04 -9.62
CA THR A 77 -6.17 -4.07 -8.85
C THR A 77 -6.21 -5.30 -7.94
N VAL A 78 -7.35 -5.57 -7.31
CA VAL A 78 -7.62 -6.84 -6.63
C VAL A 78 -7.88 -7.96 -7.64
N PRO A 79 -7.56 -9.22 -7.33
CA PRO A 79 -7.61 -10.33 -8.30
C PRO A 79 -8.99 -10.60 -8.91
N ASN A 80 -10.09 -10.38 -8.20
CA ASN A 80 -11.44 -10.57 -8.73
C ASN A 80 -11.74 -9.68 -9.95
N GLU A 81 -11.04 -8.56 -10.10
CA GLU A 81 -11.17 -7.65 -11.23
C GLU A 81 -10.26 -8.00 -12.43
N PHE A 82 -9.32 -8.94 -12.28
CA PHE A 82 -8.37 -9.28 -13.34
C PHE A 82 -9.05 -9.75 -14.62
N GLN A 83 -8.62 -9.18 -15.76
CA GLN A 83 -9.09 -9.48 -17.10
C GLN A 83 -7.91 -9.69 -18.04
N ALA A 84 -7.93 -10.79 -18.79
CA ALA A 84 -6.93 -11.10 -19.81
C ALA A 84 -7.29 -10.38 -21.13
N VAL A 85 -6.92 -9.12 -21.27
CA VAL A 85 -7.22 -8.25 -22.41
C VAL A 85 -6.11 -8.26 -23.45
N GLY A 86 -4.86 -8.36 -23.03
CA GLY A 86 -3.68 -8.34 -23.89
C GLY A 86 -3.35 -9.69 -24.48
N LYS A 87 -2.37 -9.72 -25.36
CA LYS A 87 -1.74 -10.99 -25.81
C LYS A 87 -0.94 -11.62 -24.68
N VAL A 88 -0.24 -10.80 -23.88
CA VAL A 88 0.38 -11.14 -22.59
C VAL A 88 -0.31 -10.32 -21.50
N ASN A 89 -0.56 -10.93 -20.34
CA ASN A 89 -1.32 -10.31 -19.25
C ASN A 89 -0.58 -10.45 -17.94
N ILE A 90 -0.41 -9.35 -17.22
CA ILE A 90 0.22 -9.28 -15.90
C ILE A 90 -0.80 -8.72 -14.90
N GLY A 91 -1.02 -9.46 -13.82
CA GLY A 91 -1.74 -8.95 -12.66
C GLY A 91 -0.78 -8.38 -11.62
N VAL A 92 -1.16 -7.28 -10.99
CA VAL A 92 -0.44 -6.72 -9.85
C VAL A 92 -1.43 -6.51 -8.72
N THR A 93 -1.14 -7.04 -7.54
CA THR A 93 -2.06 -6.94 -6.41
C THR A 93 -1.34 -6.99 -5.07
N ALA A 94 -1.85 -6.23 -4.10
CA ALA A 94 -1.43 -6.33 -2.70
C ALA A 94 -2.17 -7.44 -1.93
N GLY A 95 -3.06 -8.17 -2.60
CA GLY A 95 -3.84 -9.26 -2.00
C GLY A 95 -4.90 -8.78 -1.01
N THR A 96 -5.06 -9.52 0.06
CA THR A 96 -5.93 -9.21 1.19
C THR A 96 -5.10 -9.11 2.48
N GLU A 97 -5.70 -8.57 3.53
CA GLU A 97 -5.07 -8.48 4.85
C GLU A 97 -5.58 -9.58 5.82
N GLY A 98 -6.09 -10.70 5.29
CA GLY A 98 -6.32 -11.95 6.03
C GLY A 98 -5.20 -12.97 5.75
N ASP A 99 -5.18 -14.08 6.48
CA ASP A 99 -4.26 -15.22 6.24
C ASP A 99 -4.67 -16.08 5.04
N ILE A 100 -5.89 -15.90 4.53
CA ILE A 100 -6.44 -16.48 3.30
C ILE A 100 -7.25 -15.44 2.54
N CYS A 101 -7.35 -15.60 1.22
CA CYS A 101 -8.17 -14.77 0.34
C CYS A 101 -9.44 -15.51 -0.15
N PRO A 102 -10.36 -14.82 -0.84
CA PRO A 102 -11.45 -15.48 -1.56
C PRO A 102 -10.93 -16.57 -2.50
N PRO A 103 -11.50 -17.81 -2.48
CA PRO A 103 -10.96 -18.92 -3.25
C PRO A 103 -11.00 -18.74 -4.77
N ASP A 104 -11.94 -17.93 -5.29
CA ASP A 104 -12.05 -17.59 -6.71
C ASP A 104 -10.89 -16.69 -7.19
N TRP A 105 -10.18 -16.01 -6.27
CA TRP A 105 -8.98 -15.26 -6.63
C TRP A 105 -7.88 -16.15 -7.20
N ILE A 106 -7.82 -17.43 -6.81
CA ILE A 106 -6.86 -18.39 -7.39
C ILE A 106 -7.15 -18.61 -8.87
N ASP A 107 -8.43 -18.72 -9.25
CA ASP A 107 -8.80 -18.88 -10.65
C ASP A 107 -8.48 -17.59 -11.44
N LYS A 108 -8.69 -16.44 -10.83
CA LYS A 108 -8.41 -15.13 -11.44
C LYS A 108 -6.91 -14.88 -11.66
N ILE A 109 -6.07 -15.17 -10.67
CA ILE A 109 -4.61 -15.03 -10.87
C ILE A 109 -4.10 -15.99 -11.95
N ASN A 110 -4.69 -17.17 -12.10
CA ASN A 110 -4.33 -18.13 -13.14
C ASN A 110 -4.70 -17.69 -14.57
N THR A 111 -5.49 -16.63 -14.73
CA THR A 111 -5.74 -16.02 -16.07
C THR A 111 -4.57 -15.15 -16.54
N MET A 112 -3.64 -14.83 -15.65
CA MET A 112 -2.46 -14.00 -15.93
C MET A 112 -1.23 -14.88 -16.20
N GLN A 113 -0.33 -14.44 -17.09
CA GLN A 113 0.95 -15.09 -17.31
C GLN A 113 1.93 -14.85 -16.14
N LEU A 114 1.78 -13.73 -15.46
CA LEU A 114 2.57 -13.34 -14.31
C LEU A 114 1.70 -12.55 -13.32
N VAL A 115 1.88 -12.81 -12.04
CA VAL A 115 1.31 -11.97 -10.97
C VAL A 115 2.43 -11.39 -10.12
N ILE A 116 2.43 -10.07 -9.95
CA ILE A 116 3.36 -9.33 -9.10
C ILE A 116 2.67 -9.01 -7.79
N VAL A 117 3.35 -9.26 -6.68
CA VAL A 117 2.87 -8.99 -5.32
C VAL A 117 3.93 -8.24 -4.51
N PRO A 118 3.56 -7.36 -3.56
CA PRO A 118 4.52 -6.51 -2.86
C PRO A 118 5.27 -7.22 -1.72
N SER A 119 4.82 -8.41 -1.30
CA SER A 119 5.41 -9.09 -0.14
C SER A 119 5.33 -10.61 -0.24
N ASN A 120 6.19 -11.28 0.51
CA ASN A 120 6.11 -12.72 0.71
C ASN A 120 4.81 -13.13 1.41
N PHE A 121 4.27 -12.28 2.28
CA PHE A 121 2.98 -12.51 2.91
C PHE A 121 1.86 -12.64 1.87
N THR A 122 1.75 -11.70 0.93
CA THR A 122 0.74 -11.74 -0.13
C THR A 122 0.88 -13.00 -1.00
N LYS A 123 2.11 -13.40 -1.32
CA LYS A 123 2.36 -14.67 -2.03
C LYS A 123 1.86 -15.87 -1.22
N THR A 124 2.21 -15.94 0.06
CA THR A 124 1.80 -17.01 0.97
C THR A 124 0.29 -17.13 1.11
N ILE A 125 -0.45 -16.01 1.14
CA ILE A 125 -1.92 -16.00 1.16
C ILE A 125 -2.51 -16.80 -0.01
N PHE A 126 -2.00 -16.60 -1.23
CA PHE A 126 -2.47 -17.34 -2.39
C PHE A 126 -2.11 -18.83 -2.29
N GLU A 127 -0.90 -19.16 -1.85
CA GLU A 127 -0.44 -20.54 -1.68
C GLU A 127 -1.27 -21.29 -0.63
N GLU A 128 -1.51 -20.70 0.54
CA GLU A 128 -2.32 -21.28 1.61
C GLU A 128 -3.81 -21.40 1.22
N THR A 129 -4.36 -20.39 0.51
CA THR A 129 -5.73 -20.44 -0.01
C THR A 129 -5.88 -21.57 -1.03
N ALA A 130 -4.95 -21.70 -1.98
CA ALA A 130 -4.95 -22.74 -2.98
C ALA A 130 -4.91 -24.13 -2.32
N LYS A 131 -4.01 -24.32 -1.35
CA LYS A 131 -3.89 -25.56 -0.58
C LYS A 131 -5.18 -25.88 0.20
N LYS A 132 -5.73 -24.90 0.93
CA LYS A 132 -6.96 -25.08 1.72
C LYS A 132 -8.17 -25.48 0.88
N HIS A 133 -8.26 -25.00 -0.35
CA HIS A 133 -9.39 -25.20 -1.26
C HIS A 133 -9.11 -26.19 -2.39
N ASN A 134 -8.00 -26.98 -2.33
CA ASN A 134 -7.59 -27.94 -3.34
C ASN A 134 -7.53 -27.34 -4.76
N LYS A 135 -7.09 -26.07 -4.88
CA LYS A 135 -6.86 -25.37 -6.13
C LYS A 135 -5.38 -25.39 -6.50
N GLN A 136 -5.07 -25.31 -7.78
CA GLN A 136 -3.70 -25.24 -8.28
C GLN A 136 -3.38 -23.81 -8.74
N ILE A 137 -2.22 -23.30 -8.34
CA ILE A 137 -1.65 -22.07 -8.90
C ILE A 137 -0.80 -22.49 -10.10
N THR A 138 -1.20 -22.04 -11.29
CA THR A 138 -0.50 -22.31 -12.56
C THR A 138 0.29 -21.11 -13.06
N THR A 139 -0.03 -19.91 -12.59
CA THR A 139 0.70 -18.70 -12.90
C THR A 139 1.94 -18.55 -12.04
N ARG A 140 2.95 -17.85 -12.57
CA ARG A 140 4.12 -17.43 -11.78
C ARG A 140 3.74 -16.27 -10.87
N ILE A 141 4.02 -16.37 -9.57
CA ILE A 141 3.89 -15.26 -8.62
C ILE A 141 5.28 -14.74 -8.28
N GLN A 142 5.53 -13.47 -8.57
CA GLN A 142 6.80 -12.79 -8.32
C GLN A 142 6.62 -11.72 -7.24
N VAL A 143 7.48 -11.77 -6.23
CA VAL A 143 7.53 -10.72 -5.21
C VAL A 143 8.41 -9.58 -5.71
N ILE A 144 7.85 -8.36 -5.79
CA ILE A 144 8.58 -7.11 -5.99
C ILE A 144 8.15 -6.17 -4.86
N PRO A 145 9.01 -5.87 -3.89
CA PRO A 145 8.63 -5.00 -2.78
C PRO A 145 8.36 -3.59 -3.28
N GLU A 146 7.47 -2.87 -2.59
CA GLU A 146 7.39 -1.43 -2.70
C GLU A 146 8.69 -0.80 -2.17
N TYR A 147 8.95 0.43 -2.58
CA TYR A 147 10.15 1.16 -2.17
C TYR A 147 9.80 2.56 -1.64
N PHE A 148 10.73 3.23 -1.05
CA PHE A 148 10.64 4.66 -0.80
C PHE A 148 11.58 5.42 -1.74
N ASP A 149 11.18 6.65 -2.08
CA ASP A 149 12.03 7.56 -2.84
C ASP A 149 13.06 8.19 -1.89
N GLU A 150 14.32 7.80 -2.04
CA GLU A 150 15.43 8.26 -1.23
C GLU A 150 15.73 9.75 -1.38
N THR A 151 15.20 10.40 -2.42
CA THR A 151 15.31 11.85 -2.60
C THR A 151 14.31 12.63 -1.76
N ILE A 152 13.21 11.98 -1.35
CA ILE A 152 12.14 12.56 -0.53
C ILE A 152 12.29 12.11 0.92
N TYR A 153 12.33 10.79 1.14
CA TYR A 153 12.33 10.21 2.49
C TYR A 153 13.74 10.08 3.04
N SER A 154 14.17 11.11 3.74
CA SER A 154 15.43 11.11 4.47
C SER A 154 15.39 12.06 5.67
N SER A 155 16.28 11.86 6.63
CA SER A 155 16.42 12.75 7.79
C SER A 155 17.05 14.11 7.45
N THR A 156 17.61 14.25 6.24
CA THR A 156 18.29 15.47 5.77
C THR A 156 17.45 16.30 4.79
N SER A 157 16.39 15.73 4.24
CA SER A 157 15.54 16.36 3.19
C SER A 157 14.26 16.98 3.78
N VAL A 158 14.28 17.46 5.02
CA VAL A 158 13.09 18.11 5.61
C VAL A 158 12.97 19.53 5.05
N ILE A 159 12.08 19.72 4.07
CA ILE A 159 11.89 21.00 3.40
C ILE A 159 10.65 21.73 3.91
N ASN A 160 9.62 20.99 4.35
CA ASN A 160 8.34 21.56 4.78
C ASN A 160 8.15 21.36 6.30
N GLU A 161 7.75 22.42 6.98
CA GLU A 161 7.35 22.35 8.39
C GLU A 161 5.82 22.18 8.46
N ILE A 162 5.36 21.27 9.33
CA ILE A 162 3.95 21.12 9.65
C ILE A 162 3.69 21.94 10.90
N SER A 163 3.16 23.16 10.71
CA SER A 163 2.96 24.14 11.78
C SER A 163 2.08 23.61 12.92
N GLU A 164 1.09 22.77 12.60
CA GLU A 164 0.17 22.17 13.56
C GLU A 164 0.87 21.31 14.62
N LEU A 165 2.02 20.74 14.28
CA LEU A 165 2.80 19.94 15.23
C LEU A 165 3.53 20.79 16.28
N ASN A 166 3.64 22.12 16.06
CA ASN A 166 4.22 23.04 17.04
C ASN A 166 3.29 23.22 18.26
N GLU A 167 2.00 22.93 18.13
CA GLU A 167 1.03 22.94 19.22
C GLU A 167 1.21 21.78 20.21
N ILE A 168 1.99 20.75 19.88
CA ILE A 168 2.28 19.63 20.76
C ILE A 168 3.12 20.13 21.94
N THR A 169 2.56 20.12 23.13
CA THR A 169 3.23 20.61 24.35
C THR A 169 4.20 19.56 24.94
N GLU A 170 3.94 18.28 24.71
CA GLU A 170 4.73 17.16 25.23
C GLU A 170 6.10 17.11 24.55
N SER A 171 7.08 16.61 25.31
CA SER A 171 8.45 16.38 24.80
C SER A 171 8.60 15.08 24.01
N PHE A 172 7.60 14.17 24.13
CA PHE A 172 7.57 12.87 23.51
C PHE A 172 6.19 12.61 22.90
N ALA A 173 6.14 12.41 21.60
CA ALA A 173 4.94 11.97 20.91
C ALA A 173 5.20 10.66 20.18
N PHE A 174 4.25 9.72 20.32
CA PHE A 174 4.11 8.59 19.42
C PHE A 174 3.35 9.05 18.17
N LEU A 175 3.64 8.44 17.03
CA LEU A 175 2.92 8.67 15.77
C LEU A 175 2.24 7.39 15.31
N SER A 176 0.99 7.47 14.89
CA SER A 176 0.29 6.42 14.16
C SER A 176 -0.23 6.95 12.82
N VAL A 177 -0.06 6.18 11.75
CA VAL A 177 -0.46 6.55 10.38
C VAL A 177 -1.32 5.46 9.76
N GLY A 178 -2.48 5.82 9.25
CA GLY A 178 -3.35 4.90 8.52
C GLY A 178 -4.82 5.31 8.52
N HIS A 179 -5.60 4.77 7.59
CA HIS A 179 -7.02 5.02 7.54
C HIS A 179 -7.77 4.29 8.67
N TRP A 180 -8.73 4.96 9.27
CA TRP A 180 -9.62 4.37 10.27
C TRP A 180 -10.91 3.91 9.57
N LEU A 181 -10.85 2.73 8.98
CA LEU A 181 -11.94 2.17 8.20
C LEU A 181 -12.98 1.47 9.09
N GLN A 182 -13.87 0.69 8.45
CA GLN A 182 -14.95 -0.04 9.14
C GLN A 182 -14.44 -1.06 10.16
N GLY A 183 -15.24 -1.32 11.15
CA GLY A 183 -15.03 -2.28 12.23
C GLY A 183 -15.54 -1.72 13.55
N GLN A 184 -15.98 -2.60 14.47
CA GLN A 184 -16.23 -2.22 15.85
C GLN A 184 -14.92 -1.80 16.54
N ALA A 185 -15.02 -1.22 17.72
CA ALA A 185 -13.84 -0.80 18.48
C ALA A 185 -12.89 -1.98 18.74
N GLY A 186 -11.64 -1.86 18.29
CA GLY A 186 -10.63 -2.92 18.34
C GLY A 186 -10.73 -3.95 17.21
N GLU A 187 -11.68 -3.82 16.30
CA GLU A 187 -11.89 -4.75 15.20
C GLU A 187 -11.64 -4.13 13.80
N ASP A 188 -11.33 -2.84 13.71
CA ASP A 188 -10.86 -2.25 12.46
C ASP A 188 -9.44 -2.76 12.11
N ARG A 189 -9.16 -2.90 10.82
CA ARG A 189 -7.90 -3.49 10.33
C ARG A 189 -6.65 -2.79 10.86
N LYS A 190 -6.66 -1.48 10.91
CA LYS A 190 -5.52 -0.69 11.47
C LYS A 190 -5.52 -0.67 12.99
N ASN A 191 -6.61 -1.13 13.62
CA ASN A 191 -6.78 -1.23 15.06
C ASN A 191 -6.48 0.09 15.81
N ILE A 192 -6.95 1.19 15.22
CA ILE A 192 -6.71 2.55 15.75
C ILE A 192 -7.45 2.74 17.08
N SER A 193 -8.70 2.25 17.17
CA SER A 193 -9.44 2.29 18.42
C SER A 193 -8.77 1.50 19.54
N GLY A 194 -8.25 0.30 19.23
CA GLY A 194 -7.49 -0.50 20.19
C GLY A 194 -6.19 0.17 20.62
N LEU A 195 -5.49 0.84 19.69
CA LEU A 195 -4.29 1.63 20.00
C LEU A 195 -4.63 2.79 20.96
N ILE A 196 -5.66 3.57 20.66
CA ILE A 196 -6.07 4.71 21.50
C ILE A 196 -6.44 4.23 22.91
N HIS A 197 -7.27 3.19 22.99
CA HIS A 197 -7.67 2.62 24.29
C HIS A 197 -6.48 2.10 25.09
N CYS A 198 -5.56 1.37 24.44
CA CYS A 198 -4.32 0.91 25.03
C CYS A 198 -3.45 2.08 25.52
N PHE A 199 -3.30 3.12 24.69
CA PHE A 199 -2.52 4.31 25.01
C PHE A 199 -3.08 5.05 26.22
N PHE A 200 -4.39 5.28 26.28
CA PHE A 200 -5.04 5.87 27.44
C PHE A 200 -4.80 5.06 28.71
N ASN A 201 -5.03 3.76 28.67
CA ASN A 201 -4.86 2.88 29.84
C ASN A 201 -3.41 2.82 30.32
N THR A 202 -2.45 2.88 29.41
CA THR A 202 -1.02 2.82 29.75
C THR A 202 -0.54 4.10 30.43
N PHE A 203 -1.00 5.28 29.93
CA PHE A 203 -0.44 6.55 30.37
C PHE A 203 -1.37 7.40 31.25
N LYS A 204 -2.59 6.91 31.54
CA LYS A 204 -3.50 7.62 32.46
C LYS A 204 -2.85 7.87 33.81
N GLN A 205 -3.18 8.99 34.46
CA GLN A 205 -2.73 9.40 35.79
C GLN A 205 -1.21 9.60 35.94
N GLN A 206 -0.40 9.44 34.89
CA GLN A 206 1.03 9.73 34.97
C GLN A 206 1.25 11.25 35.07
N LYS A 207 2.30 11.67 35.80
CA LYS A 207 2.65 13.07 35.97
C LYS A 207 3.15 13.67 34.68
N ASP A 208 3.97 12.95 33.95
CA ASP A 208 4.56 13.31 32.66
C ASP A 208 4.04 12.31 31.61
N GLN A 209 3.05 12.73 30.85
CA GLN A 209 2.37 11.90 29.84
C GLN A 209 2.94 12.18 28.45
N PRO A 210 3.16 11.15 27.61
CA PRO A 210 3.46 11.37 26.19
C PRO A 210 2.20 11.78 25.44
N ALA A 211 2.35 12.30 24.22
CA ALA A 211 1.27 12.49 23.27
C ALA A 211 1.16 11.33 22.28
N LEU A 212 -0.02 11.19 21.66
CA LEU A 212 -0.23 10.35 20.49
C LEU A 212 -0.71 11.25 19.34
N VAL A 213 0.08 11.34 18.27
CA VAL A 213 -0.31 11.96 17.01
C VAL A 213 -0.90 10.88 16.13
N ILE A 214 -2.12 11.10 15.63
CA ILE A 214 -2.79 10.17 14.72
C ILE A 214 -3.01 10.88 13.39
N LYS A 215 -2.27 10.47 12.36
CA LYS A 215 -2.49 10.85 10.97
C LYS A 215 -3.47 9.85 10.37
N THR A 216 -4.74 10.24 10.29
CA THR A 216 -5.82 9.34 9.86
C THR A 216 -6.94 10.08 9.13
N SER A 217 -7.71 9.32 8.36
CA SER A 217 -9.01 9.69 7.82
C SER A 217 -9.86 8.42 7.73
N GLY A 218 -11.17 8.54 7.53
CA GLY A 218 -12.01 7.40 7.15
C GLY A 218 -11.72 6.99 5.72
N ALA A 219 -12.40 7.59 4.76
CA ALA A 219 -12.13 7.37 3.34
C ALA A 219 -11.96 8.69 2.56
N THR A 220 -12.32 9.82 3.18
CA THR A 220 -12.29 11.16 2.58
C THR A 220 -11.55 12.13 3.50
N TYR A 221 -11.36 13.35 3.02
CA TYR A 221 -10.80 14.46 3.82
C TYR A 221 -11.85 15.54 4.09
N SER A 222 -13.14 15.16 4.12
CA SER A 222 -14.23 16.08 4.39
C SER A 222 -14.30 16.48 5.87
N ILE A 223 -14.96 17.60 6.15
CA ILE A 223 -15.24 18.04 7.53
C ILE A 223 -16.08 16.98 8.27
N MET A 224 -17.01 16.33 7.58
CA MET A 224 -17.85 15.28 8.18
C MET A 224 -17.04 14.06 8.60
N ASP A 225 -16.10 13.62 7.77
CA ASP A 225 -15.16 12.55 8.09
C ASP A 225 -14.32 12.89 9.33
N ARG A 226 -13.82 14.11 9.40
CA ARG A 226 -13.08 14.60 10.58
C ARG A 226 -13.93 14.54 11.86
N ILE A 227 -15.16 15.05 11.81
CA ILE A 227 -16.09 15.04 12.94
C ILE A 227 -16.38 13.61 13.39
N GLU A 228 -16.57 12.67 12.46
CA GLU A 228 -16.78 11.27 12.80
C GLU A 228 -15.58 10.68 13.56
N ILE A 229 -14.36 10.95 13.11
CA ILE A 229 -13.14 10.49 13.78
C ILE A 229 -12.99 11.13 15.16
N GLU A 230 -13.24 12.44 15.30
CA GLU A 230 -13.22 13.13 16.58
C GLU A 230 -14.23 12.52 17.56
N ASN A 231 -15.44 12.19 17.09
CA ASN A 231 -16.46 11.51 17.90
C ASN A 231 -16.01 10.11 18.35
N LYS A 232 -15.38 9.33 17.49
CA LYS A 232 -14.80 8.02 17.86
C LYS A 232 -13.74 8.17 18.96
N VAL A 233 -12.86 9.15 18.85
CA VAL A 233 -11.85 9.44 19.88
C VAL A 233 -12.50 9.84 21.20
N ASN A 234 -13.52 10.70 21.16
CA ASN A 234 -14.24 11.13 22.36
C ASN A 234 -14.97 9.99 23.06
N GLN A 235 -15.61 9.10 22.31
CA GLN A 235 -16.25 7.88 22.88
C GLN A 235 -15.22 7.00 23.60
N LEU A 236 -14.03 6.80 23.02
CA LEU A 236 -12.95 6.05 23.68
C LEU A 236 -12.44 6.76 24.94
N ARG A 237 -12.43 8.09 24.96
CA ARG A 237 -12.07 8.90 26.13
C ARG A 237 -13.09 8.72 27.24
N GLU A 238 -14.37 8.75 26.93
CA GLU A 238 -15.48 8.54 27.90
C GLU A 238 -15.41 7.16 28.54
N LEU A 239 -15.07 6.11 27.76
CA LEU A 239 -14.90 4.76 28.29
C LEU A 239 -13.77 4.64 29.35
N CYS A 240 -12.81 5.55 29.34
CA CYS A 240 -11.73 5.57 30.32
C CYS A 240 -12.12 6.29 31.64
N GLY A 241 -13.32 6.87 31.74
CA GLY A 241 -13.83 7.55 32.94
C GLY A 241 -13.08 8.87 33.27
N ASN A 242 -13.29 9.37 34.49
CA ASN A 242 -12.75 10.66 34.96
C ASN A 242 -11.27 10.60 35.34
N HIS A 243 -10.42 10.02 34.49
CA HIS A 243 -8.99 9.97 34.70
C HIS A 243 -8.29 11.12 33.93
N LYS A 244 -7.15 11.58 34.44
CA LYS A 244 -6.25 12.43 33.67
C LYS A 244 -5.66 11.56 32.55
N LEU A 245 -6.12 11.79 31.31
CA LEU A 245 -5.69 11.07 30.13
C LEU A 245 -4.58 11.83 29.37
N PRO A 246 -3.68 11.10 28.66
CA PRO A 246 -2.72 11.72 27.77
C PRO A 246 -3.42 12.39 26.57
N ASN A 247 -2.76 13.37 25.95
CA ASN A 247 -3.29 14.06 24.80
C ASN A 247 -3.18 13.22 23.52
N ILE A 248 -4.22 13.34 22.68
CA ILE A 248 -4.24 12.85 21.31
C ILE A 248 -4.38 14.05 20.39
N TYR A 249 -3.51 14.13 19.40
CA TYR A 249 -3.54 15.13 18.34
C TYR A 249 -3.97 14.46 17.04
N LEU A 250 -5.07 14.91 16.47
CA LEU A 250 -5.59 14.41 15.21
C LEU A 250 -5.05 15.26 14.05
N LEU A 251 -4.27 14.63 13.19
CA LEU A 251 -3.85 15.21 11.92
C LEU A 251 -4.70 14.61 10.80
N HIS A 252 -5.80 15.32 10.47
CA HIS A 252 -6.75 14.91 9.45
C HIS A 252 -6.52 15.76 8.18
N GLY A 253 -6.51 15.12 7.03
CA GLY A 253 -6.27 15.78 5.76
C GLY A 253 -5.28 15.00 4.90
N ASP A 254 -5.04 15.49 3.69
CA ASP A 254 -4.03 14.96 2.81
C ASP A 254 -2.69 15.63 3.06
N LEU A 255 -1.62 14.87 2.95
CA LEU A 255 -0.24 15.35 3.02
C LEU A 255 0.52 14.84 1.80
N THR A 256 1.31 15.70 1.21
CA THR A 256 2.28 15.32 0.18
C THR A 256 3.37 14.43 0.76
N ASP A 257 4.10 13.70 -0.08
CA ASP A 257 5.22 12.86 0.37
C ASP A 257 6.29 13.67 1.14
N SER A 258 6.55 14.92 0.73
CA SER A 258 7.45 15.82 1.44
C SER A 258 6.93 16.23 2.82
N GLU A 259 5.64 16.49 2.96
CA GLU A 259 5.00 16.77 4.26
C GLU A 259 4.95 15.53 5.14
N MET A 260 4.72 14.34 4.56
CA MET A 260 4.83 13.07 5.29
C MET A 260 6.25 12.87 5.82
N ASN A 261 7.29 13.15 5.02
CA ASN A 261 8.67 13.11 5.49
C ASN A 261 8.92 14.12 6.62
N ALA A 262 8.35 15.34 6.53
CA ALA A 262 8.46 16.34 7.59
C ALA A 262 7.77 15.88 8.88
N LEU A 263 6.58 15.27 8.79
CA LEU A 263 5.88 14.66 9.92
C LEU A 263 6.74 13.58 10.60
N TYR A 264 7.31 12.67 9.83
CA TYR A 264 8.14 11.59 10.35
C TYR A 264 9.40 12.11 11.05
N ASN A 265 10.01 13.15 10.51
CA ASN A 265 11.23 13.75 11.06
C ASN A 265 10.99 14.78 12.16
N HIS A 266 9.74 15.22 12.40
CA HIS A 266 9.43 16.26 13.38
C HIS A 266 10.06 15.95 14.75
N PRO A 267 10.67 16.94 15.45
CA PRO A 267 11.42 16.71 16.69
C PRO A 267 10.58 16.14 17.83
N LYS A 268 9.28 16.46 17.88
CA LYS A 268 8.34 15.94 18.89
C LYS A 268 7.96 14.48 18.64
N VAL A 269 7.92 14.04 17.39
CA VAL A 269 7.66 12.65 17.00
C VAL A 269 8.89 11.82 17.32
N LYS A 270 8.80 10.97 18.32
CA LYS A 270 9.92 10.17 18.83
C LYS A 270 9.86 8.71 18.38
N ALA A 271 8.69 8.15 18.21
CA ALA A 271 8.50 6.76 17.79
C ALA A 271 7.22 6.61 16.97
N MET A 272 7.18 5.63 16.07
CA MET A 272 5.96 5.21 15.41
C MET A 272 5.38 3.98 16.11
N VAL A 273 4.06 3.95 16.26
CA VAL A 273 3.33 2.81 16.82
C VAL A 273 2.21 2.41 15.85
N SER A 274 2.16 1.12 15.53
CA SER A 274 1.12 0.55 14.68
C SER A 274 0.58 -0.72 15.32
N PHE A 275 -0.74 -0.78 15.49
CA PHE A 275 -1.44 -1.97 15.95
C PHE A 275 -2.13 -2.70 14.80
N THR A 276 -1.68 -2.41 13.58
CA THR A 276 -2.27 -3.02 12.38
C THR A 276 -2.39 -4.53 12.51
N LYS A 277 -3.54 -5.05 12.12
CA LYS A 277 -3.82 -6.50 12.17
C LYS A 277 -3.19 -7.24 10.99
N ALA A 278 -3.07 -6.58 9.84
CA ALA A 278 -2.26 -7.01 8.70
C ALA A 278 -2.11 -5.90 7.65
N GLU A 279 -1.08 -6.01 6.83
CA GLU A 279 -0.76 -5.13 5.70
C GLU A 279 -0.36 -5.97 4.49
N GLY A 280 -0.74 -5.55 3.30
CA GLY A 280 -0.17 -6.11 2.07
C GLY A 280 1.33 -5.84 1.98
N PHE A 281 1.76 -4.61 2.38
CA PHE A 281 3.17 -4.24 2.49
C PHE A 281 3.46 -3.43 3.75
N GLY A 282 2.80 -2.29 3.96
CA GLY A 282 3.00 -1.44 5.14
C GLY A 282 3.87 -0.22 4.89
N ARG A 283 3.65 0.46 3.74
CA ARG A 283 4.42 1.63 3.29
C ARG A 283 4.74 2.67 4.38
N PRO A 284 3.80 3.16 5.23
CA PRO A 284 4.13 4.16 6.24
C PRO A 284 5.21 3.71 7.23
N LEU A 285 5.28 2.41 7.54
CA LEU A 285 6.31 1.84 8.41
C LEU A 285 7.67 1.79 7.70
N LEU A 286 7.68 1.49 6.39
CA LEU A 286 8.91 1.55 5.59
C LEU A 286 9.46 2.98 5.53
N GLU A 287 8.62 3.95 5.18
CA GLU A 287 8.97 5.36 5.09
C GLU A 287 9.49 5.89 6.43
N PHE A 288 8.79 5.60 7.53
CA PHE A 288 9.23 6.00 8.87
C PHE A 288 10.58 5.38 9.27
N SER A 289 10.88 4.16 8.81
CA SER A 289 12.16 3.49 9.08
C SER A 289 13.37 4.33 8.64
N THR A 290 13.21 5.19 7.61
CA THR A 290 14.27 6.06 7.09
C THR A 290 14.73 7.12 8.08
N THR A 291 13.91 7.44 9.09
CA THR A 291 14.23 8.42 10.13
C THR A 291 15.24 7.89 11.15
N GLY A 292 15.34 6.56 11.29
CA GLY A 292 16.11 5.92 12.36
C GLY A 292 15.50 6.12 13.76
N LYS A 293 14.21 6.43 13.86
CA LYS A 293 13.45 6.48 15.10
C LYS A 293 12.78 5.14 15.40
N PRO A 294 12.53 4.78 16.68
CA PRO A 294 11.94 3.51 17.06
C PRO A 294 10.58 3.25 16.44
N ILE A 295 10.34 1.99 16.06
CA ILE A 295 9.07 1.49 15.57
C ILE A 295 8.55 0.42 16.51
N LEU A 296 7.27 0.56 16.92
CA LEU A 296 6.52 -0.46 17.64
C LEU A 296 5.47 -1.02 16.70
N ALA A 297 5.63 -2.26 16.29
CA ALA A 297 4.71 -2.90 15.35
C ALA A 297 4.75 -4.43 15.49
N PRO A 298 3.67 -5.14 15.07
CA PRO A 298 3.72 -6.59 14.89
C PRO A 298 4.76 -6.98 13.84
N HIS A 299 5.53 -8.02 14.10
CA HIS A 299 6.34 -8.67 13.07
C HIS A 299 5.49 -9.74 12.36
N TYR A 300 4.46 -9.27 11.64
CA TYR A 300 3.49 -10.09 10.93
C TYR A 300 3.05 -9.38 9.65
N SER A 301 2.62 -10.15 8.64
CA SER A 301 2.16 -9.69 7.32
C SER A 301 3.25 -8.99 6.50
N GLY A 302 2.87 -8.17 5.50
CA GLY A 302 3.81 -7.61 4.54
C GLY A 302 4.95 -6.78 5.14
N GLN A 303 4.72 -6.11 6.27
CA GLN A 303 5.78 -5.35 6.93
C GLN A 303 6.92 -6.23 7.50
N ALA A 304 6.70 -7.52 7.69
CA ALA A 304 7.73 -8.43 8.18
C ALA A 304 8.88 -8.61 7.16
N ASP A 305 8.67 -8.31 5.89
CA ASP A 305 9.70 -8.38 4.86
C ASP A 305 10.79 -7.32 5.08
N PHE A 306 10.43 -6.12 5.55
CA PHE A 306 11.37 -5.02 5.75
C PHE A 306 11.60 -4.64 7.22
N LEU A 307 10.71 -4.92 8.15
CA LEU A 307 10.95 -4.72 9.57
C LEU A 307 11.72 -5.91 10.13
N LYS A 308 12.96 -5.68 10.59
CA LYS A 308 13.75 -6.73 11.23
C LYS A 308 13.36 -6.86 12.68
N LYS A 309 12.95 -8.06 13.08
CA LYS A 309 12.46 -8.38 14.43
C LYS A 309 13.37 -7.86 15.55
N ASP A 310 14.69 -7.98 15.35
CA ASP A 310 15.70 -7.56 16.34
C ASP A 310 15.95 -6.05 16.36
N PHE A 311 15.42 -5.30 15.39
CA PHE A 311 15.67 -3.86 15.24
C PHE A 311 14.45 -3.00 15.58
N ILE A 312 13.28 -3.62 15.75
CA ILE A 312 12.03 -2.96 16.12
C ILE A 312 11.60 -3.37 17.54
N CYS A 313 10.71 -2.59 18.12
CA CYS A 313 9.98 -2.99 19.32
C CYS A 313 8.79 -3.87 18.88
N GLU A 314 9.00 -5.18 18.84
CA GLU A 314 7.98 -6.13 18.41
C GLU A 314 6.77 -6.11 19.34
N ILE A 315 5.59 -5.89 18.79
CA ILE A 315 4.32 -6.07 19.47
C ILE A 315 3.90 -7.53 19.34
N LYS A 316 3.77 -8.23 20.47
CA LYS A 316 3.31 -9.61 20.51
C LYS A 316 1.81 -9.70 20.48
N GLY A 317 1.30 -10.84 20.02
CA GLY A 317 -0.13 -11.12 19.93
C GLY A 317 -0.39 -12.51 19.36
N VAL A 318 -1.63 -12.73 18.91
CA VAL A 318 -2.09 -14.00 18.37
C VAL A 318 -2.90 -13.78 17.10
N LEU A 319 -3.06 -14.82 16.28
CA LEU A 319 -4.00 -14.79 15.16
C LEU A 319 -5.42 -15.08 15.68
N THR A 320 -6.34 -14.19 15.39
CA THR A 320 -7.76 -14.32 15.69
C THR A 320 -8.60 -14.29 14.42
N GLU A 321 -9.76 -14.89 14.44
CA GLU A 321 -10.71 -14.77 13.33
C GLU A 321 -11.12 -13.32 13.10
N ILE A 322 -11.33 -12.97 11.84
CA ILE A 322 -11.80 -11.63 11.44
C ILE A 322 -13.23 -11.46 11.94
N HIS A 323 -13.45 -10.44 12.77
CA HIS A 323 -14.77 -10.14 13.33
C HIS A 323 -15.77 -9.79 12.22
N PRO A 324 -17.05 -10.25 12.30
CA PRO A 324 -18.04 -9.98 11.26
C PRO A 324 -18.22 -8.51 10.88
N SER A 325 -18.01 -7.57 11.82
CA SER A 325 -18.09 -6.13 11.55
C SER A 325 -17.01 -5.60 10.58
N SER A 326 -15.95 -6.39 10.36
CA SER A 326 -14.83 -6.03 9.49
C SER A 326 -14.77 -6.88 8.23
N GLN A 327 -15.64 -7.91 8.14
CA GLN A 327 -15.73 -8.74 6.95
C GLN A 327 -16.32 -7.96 5.77
N ASN A 328 -15.81 -8.26 4.59
CA ASN A 328 -16.28 -7.73 3.32
C ASN A 328 -15.94 -8.72 2.20
N GLU A 329 -16.00 -8.31 0.95
CA GLU A 329 -15.66 -9.14 -0.21
C GLU A 329 -14.19 -9.61 -0.25
N PHE A 330 -13.29 -8.97 0.50
CA PHE A 330 -11.85 -9.28 0.55
C PHE A 330 -11.43 -9.94 1.87
N LEU A 331 -12.01 -9.49 2.97
CA LEU A 331 -11.79 -10.00 4.32
C LEU A 331 -12.91 -11.01 4.65
N ILE A 332 -12.70 -12.26 4.27
CA ILE A 332 -13.74 -13.28 4.30
C ILE A 332 -13.89 -13.96 5.69
N ALA A 333 -15.06 -14.53 5.93
CA ALA A 333 -15.31 -15.35 7.11
C ALA A 333 -14.34 -16.56 7.18
N GLY A 334 -13.86 -16.89 8.38
CA GLY A 334 -12.88 -17.96 8.61
C GLY A 334 -11.45 -17.61 8.24
N ALA A 335 -11.18 -16.39 7.75
CA ALA A 335 -9.86 -15.82 7.68
C ALA A 335 -9.43 -15.27 9.04
N LYS A 336 -8.12 -15.21 9.27
CA LYS A 336 -7.51 -14.71 10.51
C LYS A 336 -6.57 -13.57 10.20
N TRP A 337 -6.40 -12.73 11.21
CA TRP A 337 -5.41 -11.67 11.23
C TRP A 337 -4.77 -11.53 12.62
N PHE A 338 -3.72 -10.73 12.72
CA PHE A 338 -3.03 -10.52 13.98
C PHE A 338 -3.86 -9.64 14.93
N THR A 339 -3.93 -10.05 16.21
CA THR A 339 -4.51 -9.23 17.28
C THR A 339 -3.46 -9.04 18.36
N PRO A 340 -3.10 -7.77 18.68
CA PRO A 340 -2.09 -7.47 19.70
C PRO A 340 -2.51 -7.93 21.09
N ASP A 341 -1.54 -8.34 21.90
CA ASP A 341 -1.67 -8.33 23.35
C ASP A 341 -1.53 -6.87 23.83
N TYR A 342 -2.64 -6.25 24.17
CA TYR A 342 -2.68 -4.83 24.54
C TYR A 342 -1.93 -4.53 25.83
N GLY A 343 -1.89 -5.48 26.80
CA GLY A 343 -1.13 -5.34 28.03
C GLY A 343 0.37 -5.30 27.76
N TYR A 344 0.83 -6.26 26.95
CA TYR A 344 2.23 -6.28 26.49
C TYR A 344 2.56 -5.05 25.66
N ALA A 345 1.72 -4.66 24.70
CA ALA A 345 1.94 -3.50 23.86
C ALA A 345 2.05 -2.19 24.67
N GLY A 346 1.19 -2.02 25.70
CA GLY A 346 1.28 -0.90 26.64
C GLY A 346 2.63 -0.87 27.38
N SER A 347 3.07 -2.00 27.91
CA SER A 347 4.37 -2.10 28.58
C SER A 347 5.54 -1.77 27.66
N MET A 348 5.45 -2.15 26.38
CA MET A 348 6.47 -1.84 25.37
C MET A 348 6.47 -0.36 24.99
N MET A 349 5.32 0.31 24.94
CA MET A 349 5.28 1.78 24.77
C MET A 349 5.97 2.50 25.93
N GLU A 350 5.76 2.04 27.17
CA GLU A 350 6.50 2.58 28.31
C GLU A 350 8.00 2.29 28.22
N ASP A 351 8.41 1.08 27.83
CA ASP A 351 9.82 0.71 27.69
C ASP A 351 10.52 1.57 26.63
N VAL A 352 9.89 1.78 25.48
CA VAL A 352 10.43 2.65 24.43
C VAL A 352 10.64 4.08 24.96
N ARG A 353 9.69 4.60 25.73
CA ARG A 353 9.82 5.95 26.31
C ARG A 353 10.93 6.02 27.37
N LYS A 354 10.96 5.07 28.31
CA LYS A 354 11.93 5.02 29.41
C LYS A 354 13.35 4.74 28.92
N ASN A 355 13.51 3.83 27.99
CA ASN A 355 14.78 3.33 27.47
C ASN A 355 15.04 3.82 26.01
N TYR A 356 14.63 5.05 25.70
CA TYR A 356 14.62 5.59 24.33
C TYR A 356 15.98 5.46 23.61
N LYS A 357 17.10 5.71 24.31
CA LYS A 357 18.44 5.60 23.71
C LYS A 357 18.73 4.18 23.19
N LYS A 358 18.35 3.14 23.93
CA LYS A 358 18.50 1.74 23.51
C LYS A 358 17.74 1.49 22.20
N TRP A 359 16.47 1.89 22.16
CA TRP A 359 15.62 1.67 21.00
C TRP A 359 16.03 2.51 19.78
N LEU A 360 16.60 3.69 20.04
CA LEU A 360 17.15 4.54 18.97
C LEU A 360 18.35 3.88 18.28
N GLU A 361 19.23 3.19 19.01
CA GLU A 361 20.37 2.46 18.43
C GLU A 361 19.90 1.28 17.55
N LEU A 362 18.86 0.58 17.94
CA LEU A 362 18.25 -0.49 17.13
C LEU A 362 17.58 0.08 15.88
N ALA A 363 16.85 1.19 16.02
CA ALA A 363 16.20 1.87 14.91
C ALA A 363 17.20 2.39 13.85
N LYS A 364 18.40 2.81 14.26
CA LYS A 364 19.48 3.16 13.32
C LYS A 364 19.91 1.96 12.46
N ARG A 365 19.94 0.76 13.03
CA ARG A 365 20.23 -0.48 12.29
C ARG A 365 19.09 -0.79 11.32
N GLN A 366 17.84 -0.60 11.74
CA GLN A 366 16.67 -0.73 10.89
C GLN A 366 16.75 0.23 9.69
N ARG A 367 17.08 1.51 9.93
CA ARG A 367 17.31 2.50 8.87
C ARG A 367 18.41 2.07 7.90
N TYR A 368 19.53 1.61 8.41
CA TYR A 368 20.61 1.14 7.54
C TYR A 368 20.16 0.01 6.62
N PHE A 369 19.42 -0.96 7.16
CA PHE A 369 18.89 -2.09 6.40
C PHE A 369 17.93 -1.63 5.31
N VAL A 370 16.93 -0.79 5.62
CA VAL A 370 15.96 -0.35 4.60
C VAL A 370 16.61 0.54 3.53
N ASN A 371 17.53 1.40 3.91
CA ASN A 371 18.28 2.26 2.98
C ASN A 371 19.18 1.48 2.01
N SER A 372 19.62 0.28 2.39
CA SER A 372 20.39 -0.59 1.50
C SER A 372 19.54 -1.50 0.61
N THR A 373 18.25 -1.69 0.92
CA THR A 373 17.45 -2.77 0.31
C THR A 373 16.17 -2.28 -0.36
N PHE A 374 15.53 -1.22 0.18
CA PHE A 374 14.19 -0.79 -0.22
C PHE A 374 14.15 0.63 -0.80
N THR A 375 15.27 1.15 -1.28
CA THR A 375 15.32 2.38 -2.08
C THR A 375 14.80 2.10 -3.50
N LYS A 376 14.35 3.15 -4.20
CA LYS A 376 14.02 3.06 -5.62
C LYS A 376 15.16 2.41 -6.42
N THR A 377 16.40 2.84 -6.19
CA THR A 377 17.58 2.32 -6.86
C THR A 377 17.81 0.83 -6.58
N ALA A 378 17.67 0.38 -5.34
CA ALA A 378 17.89 -1.02 -4.97
C ALA A 378 16.83 -1.95 -5.58
N VAL A 379 15.56 -1.53 -5.60
CA VAL A 379 14.45 -2.34 -6.13
C VAL A 379 14.41 -2.34 -7.67
N ALA A 380 14.98 -1.33 -8.34
CA ALA A 380 15.00 -1.25 -9.81
C ALA A 380 15.59 -2.51 -10.47
N ALA A 381 16.60 -3.14 -9.88
CA ALA A 381 17.18 -4.38 -10.40
C ALA A 381 16.17 -5.55 -10.43
N THR A 382 15.26 -5.62 -9.45
CA THR A 382 14.20 -6.64 -9.43
C THR A 382 13.19 -6.39 -10.55
N TYR A 383 12.87 -5.12 -10.84
CA TYR A 383 12.05 -4.77 -12.01
C TYR A 383 12.71 -5.19 -13.31
N THR A 384 14.02 -4.96 -13.48
CA THR A 384 14.75 -5.40 -14.67
C THR A 384 14.58 -6.88 -14.94
N GLN A 385 14.78 -7.73 -13.92
CA GLN A 385 14.62 -9.18 -14.04
C GLN A 385 13.19 -9.58 -14.45
N VAL A 386 12.20 -8.90 -13.91
CA VAL A 386 10.80 -9.16 -14.26
C VAL A 386 10.49 -8.73 -15.68
N LEU A 387 10.99 -7.58 -16.11
CA LEU A 387 10.80 -7.07 -17.46
C LEU A 387 11.46 -7.98 -18.51
N GLU A 388 12.60 -8.62 -18.22
CA GLU A 388 13.21 -9.64 -19.09
C GLU A 388 12.31 -10.87 -19.26
N ILE A 389 11.61 -11.31 -18.20
CA ILE A 389 10.63 -12.40 -18.30
C ILE A 389 9.46 -11.99 -19.20
N VAL A 390 8.99 -10.75 -19.04
CA VAL A 390 7.89 -10.19 -19.86
C VAL A 390 8.31 -10.07 -21.31
N ASP A 391 9.52 -9.56 -21.60
CA ASP A 391 10.06 -9.47 -22.96
C ASP A 391 10.12 -10.85 -23.62
N THR A 392 10.59 -11.87 -22.90
CA THR A 392 10.61 -13.27 -23.40
C THR A 392 9.20 -13.75 -23.74
N ALA A 393 8.22 -13.48 -22.90
CA ALA A 393 6.83 -13.82 -23.17
C ALA A 393 6.28 -13.09 -24.40
N LEU A 394 6.61 -11.81 -24.56
CA LEU A 394 6.22 -10.99 -25.72
C LEU A 394 6.88 -11.47 -27.03
N GLU A 395 8.12 -11.95 -26.97
CA GLU A 395 8.84 -12.49 -28.13
C GLU A 395 8.24 -13.83 -28.59
N SER A 396 7.68 -14.62 -27.70
CA SER A 396 7.02 -15.89 -28.02
C SER A 396 5.69 -15.73 -28.75
N ILE A 397 5.13 -14.50 -28.82
CA ILE A 397 3.90 -14.23 -29.57
C ILE A 397 4.20 -14.34 -31.08
N PRO A 398 3.45 -15.16 -31.84
CA PRO A 398 3.59 -15.23 -33.28
C PRO A 398 3.43 -13.82 -33.89
N LYS A 399 4.41 -13.37 -34.66
CA LYS A 399 4.28 -12.13 -35.42
C LYS A 399 3.05 -12.28 -36.33
N ALA A 400 2.10 -11.37 -36.23
CA ALA A 400 0.94 -11.37 -37.10
C ALA A 400 1.43 -11.51 -38.54
N VAL A 401 1.00 -12.59 -39.24
CA VAL A 401 1.22 -12.73 -40.67
C VAL A 401 0.50 -11.57 -41.29
N GLN A 402 1.23 -10.64 -41.91
CA GLN A 402 0.62 -9.60 -42.73
C GLN A 402 -0.15 -10.33 -43.83
N LEU A 403 -1.45 -10.48 -43.65
CA LEU A 403 -2.34 -10.89 -44.72
C LEU A 403 -2.19 -9.80 -45.80
N LYS A 404 -1.44 -10.14 -46.87
CA LYS A 404 -1.50 -9.32 -48.09
C LYS A 404 -2.96 -9.37 -48.55
N LEU A 405 -3.68 -8.30 -48.25
CA LEU A 405 -5.00 -8.13 -48.83
C LEU A 405 -4.84 -8.24 -50.36
N PRO A 406 -5.65 -9.09 -51.04
CA PRO A 406 -5.60 -9.14 -52.48
C PRO A 406 -5.88 -7.74 -53.06
N GLU A 407 -5.06 -7.31 -54.02
CA GLU A 407 -5.28 -6.03 -54.67
C GLU A 407 -6.73 -5.96 -55.20
N LEU A 408 -7.48 -4.99 -54.68
CA LEU A 408 -8.84 -4.73 -55.17
C LEU A 408 -8.76 -4.35 -56.66
N LYS A 409 -9.17 -5.25 -57.56
CA LYS A 409 -9.31 -4.90 -58.98
C LYS A 409 -10.29 -3.74 -59.08
N LYS A 410 -9.83 -2.64 -59.70
CA LYS A 410 -10.72 -1.51 -60.02
C LYS A 410 -11.92 -2.03 -60.85
N ILE A 411 -13.09 -2.00 -60.30
CA ILE A 411 -14.33 -2.27 -61.03
C ILE A 411 -14.56 -1.10 -61.95
N GLN A 412 -14.45 -1.32 -63.27
CA GLN A 412 -14.89 -0.35 -64.29
C GLN A 412 -16.42 -0.35 -64.33
N LEU A 413 -17.03 0.71 -63.85
CA LEU A 413 -18.45 0.89 -63.95
C LEU A 413 -18.84 1.11 -65.49
N PRO A 414 -19.92 0.48 -66.01
CA PRO A 414 -20.38 0.71 -67.36
C PRO A 414 -20.73 2.19 -67.55
N LYS A 415 -20.30 2.76 -68.67
CA LYS A 415 -20.71 4.12 -69.05
C LYS A 415 -22.22 4.17 -69.23
N LEU A 416 -22.91 5.03 -68.49
CA LEU A 416 -24.31 5.36 -68.69
C LEU A 416 -24.48 5.91 -70.09
N GLN A 417 -25.23 5.20 -70.99
CA GLN A 417 -25.66 5.73 -72.19
C GLN A 417 -26.77 6.76 -71.92
N LYS A 418 -26.57 8.01 -72.38
CA LYS A 418 -27.61 9.04 -72.35
C LYS A 418 -28.65 8.66 -73.42
N SER A 419 -29.87 8.41 -73.01
CA SER A 419 -31.05 8.39 -73.84
C SER A 419 -31.47 9.80 -74.21
#